data_56be8c31a80a6385954d3b568870f9fb
#
_entry.id   56be8c31a80a6385954d3b568870f9fb
#
_cell.length_a   1.000
_cell.length_b   1.000
_cell.length_c   1.000
_cell.angle_alpha   90.00
_cell.angle_beta   90.00
_cell.angle_gamma   90.00
#
_symmetry.space_group_name_H-M   'P 1'
#
loop_
_entity.id
_entity.type
_entity.pdbx_description
1 polymer ?
#
loop_
_entity_poly.entity_id
_entity_poly.type
_entity_poly.pdbx_seq_one_letter_code
_entity_poly.pdbx_strand_id
1 'polypeptide(L)'
;MSGHCPQDGGFIGDAGCTHPNHQHSELVKSLLVGTDPRGHLRDISPDEFDAAVSEGFYVDGANGQRIGFGKALLRHFNEDHDPNSTDIQNRKARLMYAIATVKYPDKVEWHHEGLQGRTAYTKAFDKFGILAVSDRDGKSIEYVFNIMPKRSLRKRPM
;
A
#
# COMPACT_ATOMS: atom_id res chain seq x y z
N MET A 1 10.87 -22.08 3.10
CA MET A 1 11.52 -20.84 2.78
C MET A 1 11.12 -19.77 3.74
N SER A 2 12.06 -19.03 4.16
CA SER A 2 11.77 -17.91 5.00
C SER A 2 10.96 -16.85 4.25
N GLY A 3 10.60 -15.80 4.93
CA GLY A 3 9.80 -14.75 4.35
C GLY A 3 10.50 -13.86 3.33
N HIS A 4 11.74 -14.14 3.00
CA HIS A 4 12.42 -13.35 1.98
C HIS A 4 12.85 -14.24 0.83
N CYS A 5 13.07 -13.63 -0.31
CA CYS A 5 13.36 -14.34 -1.54
C CYS A 5 14.84 -14.24 -1.85
N PRO A 6 15.56 -15.37 -1.91
CA PRO A 6 16.99 -15.31 -2.23
C PRO A 6 17.31 -14.69 -3.58
N GLN A 7 16.43 -14.86 -4.54
CA GLN A 7 16.64 -14.31 -5.87
C GLN A 7 16.65 -12.79 -5.87
N ASP A 8 16.02 -12.19 -4.87
CA ASP A 8 15.96 -10.75 -4.76
C ASP A 8 17.00 -10.19 -3.81
N GLY A 9 18.00 -10.99 -3.47
CA GLY A 9 19.06 -10.54 -2.59
C GLY A 9 18.70 -10.55 -1.12
N GLY A 10 17.66 -11.26 -0.76
CA GLY A 10 17.22 -11.43 0.60
C GLY A 10 16.18 -10.41 1.00
N PHE A 11 16.59 -9.23 1.31
CA PHE A 11 15.66 -8.19 1.70
C PHE A 11 15.33 -7.30 0.53
N ILE A 12 14.06 -7.08 0.32
CA ILE A 12 13.58 -6.28 -0.79
C ILE A 12 12.77 -5.14 -0.23
N GLY A 13 13.43 -4.05 0.06
CA GLY A 13 12.76 -2.94 0.65
C GLY A 13 11.87 -3.44 1.79
N ASP A 14 10.63 -3.09 1.77
CA ASP A 14 9.71 -3.45 2.83
C ASP A 14 8.66 -4.44 2.42
N ALA A 15 8.69 -4.91 1.21
CA ALA A 15 7.59 -5.68 0.67
C ALA A 15 7.88 -7.16 0.51
N GLY A 16 9.09 -7.61 0.84
CA GLY A 16 9.42 -9.01 0.70
C GLY A 16 9.83 -9.35 -0.73
N CYS A 17 9.46 -10.51 -1.18
CA CYS A 17 9.95 -11.04 -2.44
C CYS A 17 9.19 -10.51 -3.64
N THR A 18 9.92 -10.03 -4.67
CA THR A 18 9.31 -9.63 -5.94
C THR A 18 9.29 -10.76 -6.94
N HIS A 19 9.87 -11.89 -6.60
CA HIS A 19 10.02 -12.98 -7.54
C HIS A 19 8.67 -13.58 -7.90
N PRO A 20 8.39 -13.82 -9.19
CA PRO A 20 7.05 -14.28 -9.59
C PRO A 20 6.69 -15.67 -9.05
N ASN A 21 7.68 -16.45 -8.65
CA ASN A 21 7.40 -17.78 -8.11
C ASN A 21 7.20 -17.79 -6.60
N HIS A 22 7.30 -16.64 -5.97
CA HIS A 22 7.05 -16.57 -4.53
C HIS A 22 5.56 -16.79 -4.27
N GLN A 23 5.27 -17.73 -3.37
CA GLN A 23 3.89 -18.01 -3.02
C GLN A 23 3.45 -17.15 -1.85
N HIS A 24 2.37 -16.44 -2.06
CA HIS A 24 1.76 -15.65 -1.01
C HIS A 24 0.77 -16.50 -0.22
N SER A 25 0.47 -16.08 0.98
CA SER A 25 -0.57 -16.67 1.80
C SER A 25 -1.93 -16.50 1.13
N GLU A 26 -2.91 -17.27 1.60
CA GLU A 26 -4.27 -17.13 1.10
C GLU A 26 -4.82 -15.74 1.38
N LEU A 27 -4.43 -15.15 2.50
CA LEU A 27 -4.86 -13.79 2.82
C LEU A 27 -4.37 -12.80 1.78
N VAL A 28 -3.07 -12.80 1.49
CA VAL A 28 -2.51 -11.86 0.52
C VAL A 28 -3.09 -12.12 -0.86
N LYS A 29 -3.23 -13.38 -1.25
CA LYS A 29 -3.85 -13.71 -2.53
C LYS A 29 -5.26 -13.14 -2.64
N SER A 30 -6.06 -13.27 -1.58
CA SER A 30 -7.43 -12.77 -1.61
C SER A 30 -7.46 -11.24 -1.72
N LEU A 31 -6.54 -10.57 -1.04
CA LEU A 31 -6.47 -9.11 -1.13
C LEU A 31 -6.09 -8.66 -2.54
N LEU A 32 -5.15 -9.35 -3.16
CA LEU A 32 -4.71 -8.99 -4.51
C LEU A 32 -5.80 -9.25 -5.54
N VAL A 33 -6.53 -10.36 -5.40
CA VAL A 33 -7.65 -10.64 -6.28
C VAL A 33 -8.75 -9.59 -6.11
N GLY A 34 -9.03 -9.21 -4.87
CA GLY A 34 -10.07 -8.23 -4.58
C GLY A 34 -9.79 -6.85 -5.13
N THR A 35 -8.52 -6.53 -5.41
CA THR A 35 -8.15 -5.22 -5.95
C THR A 35 -8.03 -5.21 -7.47
N ASP A 36 -8.31 -6.33 -8.13
CA ASP A 36 -8.42 -6.33 -9.58
C ASP A 36 -9.66 -5.54 -10.00
N PRO A 37 -9.70 -5.06 -11.24
CA PRO A 37 -10.85 -4.27 -11.68
C PRO A 37 -12.20 -4.97 -11.50
N ARG A 38 -12.20 -6.30 -11.52
CA ARG A 38 -13.41 -7.08 -11.33
C ARG A 38 -13.59 -7.58 -9.90
N GLY A 39 -12.68 -7.19 -9.02
CA GLY A 39 -12.75 -7.62 -7.64
C GLY A 39 -13.65 -6.72 -6.81
N HIS A 40 -13.72 -7.06 -5.54
CA HIS A 40 -14.52 -6.29 -4.59
C HIS A 40 -13.64 -5.78 -3.47
N LEU A 41 -13.58 -4.47 -3.35
CA LEU A 41 -12.85 -3.84 -2.26
C LEU A 41 -13.67 -3.93 -0.98
N ARG A 42 -12.99 -4.16 0.12
CA ARG A 42 -13.64 -4.21 1.43
C ARG A 42 -12.67 -3.69 2.49
N ASP A 43 -13.21 -3.35 3.62
CA ASP A 43 -12.40 -3.08 4.79
C ASP A 43 -11.86 -4.39 5.33
N ILE A 44 -10.67 -4.31 5.91
CA ILE A 44 -10.06 -5.46 6.56
C ILE A 44 -9.83 -5.14 8.03
N SER A 45 -9.63 -6.18 8.83
CA SER A 45 -9.34 -5.98 10.23
C SER A 45 -7.88 -5.54 10.44
N PRO A 46 -7.57 -4.91 11.58
CA PRO A 46 -6.17 -4.59 11.89
C PRO A 46 -5.28 -5.83 11.89
N ASP A 47 -5.79 -6.97 12.34
CA ASP A 47 -5.00 -8.21 12.33
C ASP A 47 -4.71 -8.68 10.91
N GLU A 48 -5.68 -8.57 10.02
CA GLU A 48 -5.46 -8.90 8.62
C GLU A 48 -4.42 -7.97 7.98
N PHE A 49 -4.51 -6.69 8.31
CA PHE A 49 -3.53 -5.73 7.82
C PHE A 49 -2.12 -6.11 8.29
N ASP A 50 -1.98 -6.33 9.60
CA ASP A 50 -0.66 -6.65 10.16
C ASP A 50 -0.10 -7.94 9.54
N ALA A 51 -0.94 -8.95 9.35
CA ALA A 51 -0.50 -10.19 8.75
C ALA A 51 -0.06 -10.00 7.29
N ALA A 52 -0.85 -9.27 6.52
CA ALA A 52 -0.55 -9.08 5.10
C ALA A 52 0.73 -8.28 4.88
N VAL A 53 0.89 -7.17 5.60
CA VAL A 53 2.07 -6.32 5.39
C VAL A 53 3.31 -6.88 6.10
N SER A 54 3.14 -7.72 7.12
CA SER A 54 4.28 -8.45 7.68
C SER A 54 4.84 -9.45 6.67
N GLU A 55 3.96 -10.10 5.93
CA GLU A 55 4.37 -10.98 4.85
C GLU A 55 5.03 -10.18 3.74
N GLY A 56 4.43 -9.04 3.40
CA GLY A 56 4.92 -8.18 2.33
C GLY A 56 4.53 -8.66 0.96
N PHE A 57 4.24 -7.72 0.08
CA PHE A 57 3.89 -8.04 -1.29
C PHE A 57 4.10 -6.82 -2.17
N TYR A 58 4.18 -7.05 -3.48
CA TYR A 58 4.30 -6.00 -4.47
C TYR A 58 3.08 -5.98 -5.37
N VAL A 59 2.75 -4.80 -5.85
CA VAL A 59 1.73 -4.63 -6.89
C VAL A 59 2.31 -3.80 -8.01
N ASP A 60 1.72 -3.92 -9.19
CA ASP A 60 2.11 -3.09 -10.32
C ASP A 60 1.34 -1.77 -10.23
N GLY A 61 2.08 -0.68 -10.18
CA GLY A 61 1.48 0.64 -10.17
C GLY A 61 1.01 1.08 -11.53
N ALA A 62 0.43 2.27 -11.57
CA ALA A 62 -0.17 2.82 -12.78
C ALA A 62 0.81 2.95 -13.94
N ASN A 63 2.09 3.17 -13.63
CA ASN A 63 3.11 3.34 -14.66
C ASN A 63 3.93 2.08 -14.88
N GLY A 64 3.44 0.95 -14.40
CA GLY A 64 4.13 -0.33 -14.55
C GLY A 64 5.23 -0.57 -13.55
N GLN A 65 5.50 0.36 -12.65
CA GLN A 65 6.50 0.19 -11.62
C GLN A 65 5.98 -0.75 -10.52
N ARG A 66 6.90 -1.41 -9.85
CA ARG A 66 6.54 -2.22 -8.70
C ARG A 66 6.48 -1.38 -7.45
N ILE A 67 5.42 -1.55 -6.69
CA ILE A 67 5.19 -0.79 -5.46
C ILE A 67 4.96 -1.79 -4.34
N GLY A 68 5.77 -1.68 -3.29
CA GLY A 68 5.74 -2.61 -2.17
C GLY A 68 4.83 -2.16 -1.06
N PHE A 69 4.23 -3.14 -0.41
CA PHE A 69 3.46 -2.95 0.82
C PHE A 69 4.07 -3.88 1.85
N GLY A 70 4.74 -3.34 2.85
CA GLY A 70 5.46 -4.20 3.77
C GLY A 70 5.91 -3.48 5.03
N LYS A 71 7.15 -3.73 5.43
CA LYS A 71 7.66 -3.31 6.74
C LYS A 71 7.59 -1.81 6.99
N ALA A 72 7.81 -1.00 5.99
CA ALA A 72 7.76 0.45 6.20
C ALA A 72 6.37 0.89 6.61
N LEU A 73 5.34 0.35 5.94
CA LEU A 73 3.96 0.65 6.26
C LEU A 73 3.59 0.11 7.64
N LEU A 74 4.00 -1.12 7.92
CA LEU A 74 3.73 -1.75 9.20
C LEU A 74 4.35 -0.95 10.34
N ARG A 75 5.60 -0.57 10.18
CA ARG A 75 6.33 0.18 11.19
C ARG A 75 5.72 1.56 11.41
N HIS A 76 5.37 2.22 10.33
CA HIS A 76 4.78 3.54 10.43
C HIS A 76 3.50 3.52 11.27
N PHE A 77 2.66 2.51 11.07
CA PHE A 77 1.40 2.43 11.78
C PHE A 77 1.52 1.88 13.19
N ASN A 78 2.48 1.01 13.44
CA ASN A 78 2.59 0.34 14.73
C ASN A 78 3.66 0.93 15.65
N GLU A 79 4.64 1.64 15.10
CA GLU A 79 5.74 2.20 15.89
C GLU A 79 5.76 3.72 15.90
N ASP A 80 5.46 4.34 14.76
CA ASP A 80 5.46 5.80 14.69
C ASP A 80 4.15 6.40 15.17
N HIS A 81 3.12 5.60 15.28
CA HIS A 81 1.80 6.01 15.77
C HIS A 81 1.31 4.99 16.77
N ASP A 82 0.25 5.35 17.49
CA ASP A 82 -0.41 4.42 18.38
C ASP A 82 -1.26 3.45 17.56
N PRO A 83 -0.89 2.16 17.52
CA PRO A 83 -1.62 1.20 16.69
C PRO A 83 -3.05 0.96 17.17
N ASN A 84 -3.35 1.33 18.41
CA ASN A 84 -4.71 1.15 18.97
C ASN A 84 -5.58 2.36 18.77
N SER A 85 -5.08 3.43 18.20
CA SER A 85 -5.89 4.62 17.97
C SER A 85 -6.92 4.32 16.88
N THR A 86 -8.05 4.99 16.97
CA THR A 86 -9.10 4.86 15.97
C THR A 86 -8.60 5.27 14.59
N ASP A 87 -7.79 6.32 14.53
CA ASP A 87 -7.24 6.79 13.28
C ASP A 87 -6.40 5.72 12.59
N ILE A 88 -5.50 5.09 13.32
CA ILE A 88 -4.62 4.07 12.72
C ILE A 88 -5.43 2.84 12.34
N GLN A 89 -6.38 2.44 13.16
CA GLN A 89 -7.24 1.30 12.81
C GLN A 89 -8.03 1.56 11.53
N ASN A 90 -8.52 2.79 11.37
CA ASN A 90 -9.21 3.18 10.13
C ASN A 90 -8.28 3.14 8.93
N ARG A 91 -7.03 3.56 9.09
CA ARG A 91 -6.06 3.49 8.00
C ARG A 91 -5.75 2.06 7.61
N LYS A 92 -5.59 1.19 8.60
CA LYS A 92 -5.35 -0.24 8.35
C LYS A 92 -6.52 -0.87 7.60
N ALA A 93 -7.73 -0.50 7.98
CA ALA A 93 -8.94 -1.03 7.34
C ALA A 93 -8.99 -0.73 5.85
N ARG A 94 -8.32 0.31 5.40
CA ARG A 94 -8.37 0.76 4.01
C ARG A 94 -7.25 0.19 3.13
N LEU A 95 -6.59 -0.88 3.56
CA LEU A 95 -5.46 -1.42 2.80
C LEU A 95 -5.86 -1.76 1.36
N MET A 96 -6.96 -2.44 1.14
CA MET A 96 -7.37 -2.80 -0.21
C MET A 96 -7.63 -1.56 -1.07
N TYR A 97 -8.22 -0.55 -0.47
CA TYR A 97 -8.46 0.71 -1.16
C TYR A 97 -7.15 1.40 -1.51
N ALA A 98 -6.14 1.30 -0.65
CA ALA A 98 -4.82 1.86 -0.93
C ALA A 98 -4.14 1.11 -2.08
N ILE A 99 -4.27 -0.21 -2.12
CA ILE A 99 -3.74 -0.99 -3.23
C ILE A 99 -4.38 -0.54 -4.54
N ALA A 100 -5.71 -0.41 -4.54
CA ALA A 100 -6.41 0.05 -5.74
C ALA A 100 -5.98 1.47 -6.13
N THR A 101 -5.67 2.31 -5.13
CA THR A 101 -5.25 3.68 -5.39
C THR A 101 -3.93 3.73 -6.15
N VAL A 102 -2.95 2.90 -5.77
CA VAL A 102 -1.66 2.93 -6.48
C VAL A 102 -1.74 2.23 -7.83
N LYS A 103 -2.68 1.29 -8.00
CA LYS A 103 -2.87 0.62 -9.28
C LYS A 103 -3.64 1.49 -10.28
N TYR A 104 -4.65 2.20 -9.81
CA TYR A 104 -5.58 2.95 -10.66
C TYR A 104 -5.84 4.34 -10.08
N PRO A 105 -4.80 5.16 -9.92
CA PRO A 105 -4.99 6.47 -9.27
C PRO A 105 -5.75 7.44 -10.14
N ASP A 106 -6.46 8.35 -9.49
CA ASP A 106 -7.02 9.50 -10.18
C ASP A 106 -5.97 10.58 -10.40
N LYS A 107 -4.96 10.63 -9.51
CA LYS A 107 -3.91 11.64 -9.58
C LYS A 107 -2.63 11.08 -8.99
N VAL A 108 -1.52 11.45 -9.58
CA VAL A 108 -0.19 11.11 -9.08
C VAL A 108 0.63 12.39 -9.01
N GLU A 109 1.23 12.65 -7.85
CA GLU A 109 2.07 13.84 -7.66
C GLU A 109 3.48 13.41 -7.26
N TRP A 110 4.44 13.77 -8.11
CA TRP A 110 5.85 13.51 -7.85
C TRP A 110 6.40 14.60 -6.94
N HIS A 111 7.29 14.21 -6.03
CA HIS A 111 7.94 15.17 -5.12
C HIS A 111 6.90 16.00 -4.37
N HIS A 112 5.90 15.31 -3.89
CA HIS A 112 4.79 15.95 -3.20
C HIS A 112 5.29 16.88 -2.09
N GLU A 113 4.88 18.14 -2.14
CA GLU A 113 5.17 19.12 -1.10
C GLU A 113 6.66 19.22 -0.73
N GLY A 114 7.55 19.13 -1.72
CA GLY A 114 8.98 19.21 -1.45
C GLY A 114 9.57 17.96 -0.81
N LEU A 115 8.81 16.91 -0.72
CA LEU A 115 9.30 15.65 -0.17
C LEU A 115 9.99 14.88 -1.30
N GLN A 116 11.28 15.11 -1.42
CA GLN A 116 12.06 14.49 -2.48
C GLN A 116 11.92 12.98 -2.46
N GLY A 117 11.69 12.41 -3.63
CA GLY A 117 11.56 10.98 -3.77
C GLY A 117 10.21 10.42 -3.40
N ARG A 118 9.33 11.23 -2.86
CA ARG A 118 8.02 10.78 -2.45
C ARG A 118 6.97 11.06 -3.51
N THR A 119 6.06 10.11 -3.64
CA THR A 119 4.98 10.20 -4.59
C THR A 119 3.66 10.04 -3.85
N ALA A 120 2.70 10.87 -4.17
CA ALA A 120 1.37 10.81 -3.59
C ALA A 120 0.40 10.32 -4.66
N TYR A 121 -0.30 9.24 -4.36
CA TYR A 121 -1.34 8.69 -5.21
C TYR A 121 -2.68 8.98 -4.56
N THR A 122 -3.61 9.52 -5.31
CA THR A 122 -4.94 9.80 -4.77
C THR A 122 -6.00 9.17 -5.63
N LYS A 123 -7.07 8.72 -4.98
CA LYS A 123 -8.21 8.16 -5.67
C LYS A 123 -9.46 8.40 -4.85
N ALA A 124 -10.51 8.82 -5.54
CA ALA A 124 -11.82 9.00 -4.93
C ALA A 124 -12.61 7.71 -5.05
N PHE A 125 -13.21 7.31 -3.95
CA PHE A 125 -14.17 6.22 -3.91
C PHE A 125 -15.55 6.81 -3.63
N ASP A 126 -16.55 5.97 -3.53
CA ASP A 126 -17.91 6.47 -3.42
C ASP A 126 -18.11 7.45 -2.27
N LYS A 127 -17.62 7.11 -1.10
CA LYS A 127 -17.89 7.90 0.11
C LYS A 127 -16.66 8.53 0.73
N PHE A 128 -15.48 8.26 0.18
CA PHE A 128 -14.25 8.77 0.74
C PHE A 128 -13.16 8.72 -0.31
N GLY A 129 -12.02 9.28 0.02
CA GLY A 129 -10.85 9.17 -0.84
C GLY A 129 -9.68 8.58 -0.08
N ILE A 130 -8.68 8.16 -0.83
CA ILE A 130 -7.44 7.62 -0.27
C ILE A 130 -6.27 8.40 -0.83
N LEU A 131 -5.37 8.77 0.06
CA LEU A 131 -4.06 9.28 -0.29
C LEU A 131 -3.04 8.23 0.15
N ALA A 132 -2.34 7.64 -0.79
CA ALA A 132 -1.28 6.68 -0.50
C ALA A 132 0.05 7.36 -0.84
N VAL A 133 0.97 7.37 0.12
CA VAL A 133 2.26 8.02 -0.06
C VAL A 133 3.34 6.96 -0.12
N SER A 134 4.15 7.03 -1.16
CA SER A 134 5.27 6.12 -1.32
C SER A 134 6.58 6.86 -1.24
N ASP A 135 7.62 6.10 -0.93
CA ASP A 135 8.99 6.57 -0.95
C ASP A 135 9.80 5.57 -1.77
N ARG A 136 11.05 5.89 -2.02
CA ARG A 136 11.93 5.01 -2.76
C ARG A 136 13.17 4.75 -1.91
N ASP A 137 13.65 3.52 -1.97
CA ASP A 137 14.96 3.27 -1.40
C ASP A 137 16.02 3.75 -2.41
N GLY A 138 17.27 3.62 -2.07
CA GLY A 138 18.34 4.12 -2.92
C GLY A 138 18.49 3.39 -4.24
N LYS A 139 17.70 2.34 -4.49
CA LYS A 139 17.78 1.52 -5.68
C LYS A 139 16.52 1.60 -6.52
N SER A 140 15.72 2.60 -6.30
CA SER A 140 14.50 2.86 -7.04
C SER A 140 13.36 1.87 -6.74
N ILE A 141 13.47 1.13 -5.67
CA ILE A 141 12.34 0.31 -5.22
C ILE A 141 11.36 1.24 -4.52
N GLU A 142 10.15 1.24 -5.02
CA GLU A 142 9.10 2.08 -4.47
C GLU A 142 8.26 1.28 -3.47
N TYR A 143 7.90 1.92 -2.36
CA TYR A 143 7.08 1.27 -1.35
C TYR A 143 6.16 2.28 -0.70
N VAL A 144 4.96 1.84 -0.37
CA VAL A 144 3.99 2.67 0.35
C VAL A 144 4.34 2.63 1.83
N PHE A 145 4.41 3.80 2.44
CA PHE A 145 4.67 3.86 3.87
C PHE A 145 3.55 4.57 4.65
N ASN A 146 2.57 5.13 3.97
CA ASN A 146 1.46 5.78 4.65
C ASN A 146 0.20 5.69 3.80
N ILE A 147 -0.92 5.52 4.47
CA ILE A 147 -2.24 5.52 3.87
C ILE A 147 -3.07 6.50 4.67
N MET A 148 -3.67 7.47 3.99
CA MET A 148 -4.48 8.49 4.65
C MET A 148 -5.86 8.55 4.03
N PRO A 149 -6.88 8.04 4.73
CA PRO A 149 -8.24 8.25 4.27
C PRO A 149 -8.59 9.72 4.32
N LYS A 150 -9.27 10.19 3.30
CA LYS A 150 -9.72 11.56 3.21
C LYS A 150 -11.23 11.56 3.20
N ARG A 151 -11.82 12.60 3.76
CA ARG A 151 -13.27 12.68 3.83
C ARG A 151 -13.88 12.63 2.45
N SER A 152 -13.35 13.37 1.53
CA SER A 152 -13.78 13.33 0.15
C SER A 152 -12.69 13.92 -0.72
N LEU A 153 -12.43 13.26 -1.84
CA LEU A 153 -11.52 13.78 -2.85
C LEU A 153 -12.27 14.14 -4.11
N ARG A 154 -13.59 14.11 -4.05
CA ARG A 154 -14.38 14.50 -5.20
C ARG A 154 -14.18 15.97 -5.47
N LYS A 155 -14.16 16.30 -6.74
CA LYS A 155 -14.07 17.67 -7.15
C LYS A 155 -15.28 18.42 -6.60
N ARG A 156 -15.00 19.51 -5.92
CA ARG A 156 -16.06 20.33 -5.38
C ARG A 156 -16.70 21.15 -6.47
N PRO A 157 -18.01 21.32 -6.39
CA PRO A 157 -18.66 22.30 -7.26
C PRO A 157 -18.06 23.66 -6.98
N MET A 158 -17.83 24.38 -8.01
CA MET A 158 -17.27 25.71 -7.90
C MET A 158 -18.36 26.76 -7.88
#